data_70ffaf576988ae529ae7d9b94ed9f9b7
#
_entry.id   70ffaf576988ae529ae7d9b94ed9f9b7
#
_cell.length_a   1.000
_cell.length_b   1.000
_cell.length_c   1.000
_cell.angle_alpha   90.00
_cell.angle_beta   90.00
_cell.angle_gamma   90.00
#
_symmetry.space_group_name_H-M   'P 1'
#
loop_
_entity.id
_entity.type
_entity.pdbx_description
1 polymer ?
#
loop_
_entity_poly.entity_id
_entity_poly.type
_entity_poly.pdbx_seq_one_letter_code
_entity_poly.pdbx_strand_id
1 'polypeptide(L)'
;MNEEFRVIISGGGTGGHIFPAVSIANAISAKCPKAKILFVGAEGRMEMQRVPAAGYKIKGLPIKGFNRANKLKNISVLCKLWKSLRLARKIIKDFNPQVAVGVGGYASGATLYECSKMGIPCLIQEQNSYAGVTNKLLAKRA
;
A
#
# COMPACT_ATOMS: atom_id res chain seq x y z
N MET A 1 5.61 -21.08 -19.55
CA MET A 1 4.87 -20.54 -18.40
C MET A 1 4.69 -19.05 -18.62
N ASN A 2 3.49 -18.62 -18.91
CA ASN A 2 3.12 -17.23 -19.08
C ASN A 2 2.15 -16.84 -17.97
N GLU A 3 2.52 -17.07 -16.71
CA GLU A 3 1.76 -16.49 -15.63
C GLU A 3 1.97 -14.99 -15.65
N GLU A 4 0.88 -14.28 -15.69
CA GLU A 4 0.84 -12.83 -15.67
C GLU A 4 1.35 -12.34 -14.31
N PHE A 5 2.51 -11.68 -14.30
CA PHE A 5 3.10 -11.17 -13.05
C PHE A 5 2.26 -10.03 -12.48
N ARG A 6 1.70 -10.23 -11.29
CA ARG A 6 0.85 -9.26 -10.60
C ARG A 6 1.51 -8.74 -9.34
N VAL A 7 1.58 -7.41 -9.23
CA VAL A 7 2.22 -6.71 -8.12
C VAL A 7 1.25 -5.72 -7.49
N ILE A 8 1.11 -5.75 -6.17
CA ILE A 8 0.48 -4.67 -5.42
C ILE A 8 1.57 -3.72 -4.91
N ILE A 9 1.37 -2.42 -5.11
CA ILE A 9 2.21 -1.37 -4.52
C ILE A 9 1.33 -0.52 -3.61
N SER A 10 1.71 -0.39 -2.36
CA SER A 10 0.90 0.31 -1.37
C SER A 10 1.70 1.36 -0.61
N GLY A 11 1.08 2.48 -0.43
CA GLY A 11 1.64 3.61 0.30
C GLY A 11 1.03 4.93 -0.16
N GLY A 12 1.44 5.99 0.50
CA GLY A 12 0.96 7.32 0.15
C GLY A 12 0.87 8.25 1.35
N GLY A 13 -0.01 9.24 1.22
CA GLY A 13 -0.20 10.31 2.20
C GLY A 13 0.68 11.53 1.94
N THR A 14 1.86 11.33 1.37
CA THR A 14 2.81 12.40 1.00
C THR A 14 3.51 12.10 -0.32
N GLY A 15 4.02 13.14 -0.97
CA GLY A 15 4.83 12.99 -2.19
C GLY A 15 6.06 12.11 -1.98
N GLY A 16 6.66 12.16 -0.77
CA GLY A 16 7.81 11.33 -0.40
C GLY A 16 7.55 9.83 -0.47
N HIS A 17 6.31 9.39 -0.37
CA HIS A 17 5.92 7.98 -0.56
C HIS A 17 5.46 7.69 -1.99
N ILE A 18 4.74 8.63 -2.61
CA ILE A 18 4.11 8.40 -3.91
C ILE A 18 5.14 8.32 -5.04
N PHE A 19 6.10 9.24 -5.07
CA PHE A 19 7.11 9.26 -6.14
C PHE A 19 7.98 8.00 -6.17
N PRO A 20 8.52 7.51 -5.05
CA PRO A 20 9.19 6.21 -5.02
C PRO A 20 8.30 5.05 -5.48
N ALA A 21 7.03 5.04 -5.08
CA ALA A 21 6.08 4.01 -5.50
C ALA A 21 5.88 3.98 -7.01
N VAL A 22 5.70 5.15 -7.63
CA VAL A 22 5.56 5.28 -9.09
C VAL A 22 6.86 4.90 -9.79
N SER A 23 8.02 5.28 -9.25
CA SER A 23 9.32 4.89 -9.81
C SER A 23 9.52 3.37 -9.81
N ILE A 24 9.13 2.70 -8.74
CA ILE A 24 9.15 1.23 -8.65
C ILE A 24 8.22 0.61 -9.69
N ALA A 25 7.01 1.14 -9.83
CA ALA A 25 6.04 0.67 -10.83
C ALA A 25 6.59 0.82 -12.25
N ASN A 26 7.19 1.95 -12.57
CA ASN A 26 7.80 2.21 -13.88
C ASN A 26 8.95 1.24 -14.15
N ALA A 27 9.80 0.97 -13.15
CA ALA A 27 10.91 0.03 -13.29
C ALA A 27 10.40 -1.41 -13.52
N ILE A 28 9.35 -1.82 -12.82
CA ILE A 28 8.71 -3.12 -13.03
C ILE A 28 8.13 -3.20 -14.44
N SER A 29 7.38 -2.20 -14.87
CA SER A 29 6.78 -2.15 -16.21
C SER A 29 7.82 -2.18 -17.33
N ALA A 30 8.96 -1.52 -17.13
CA ALA A 30 10.05 -1.53 -18.10
C ALA A 30 10.72 -2.91 -18.22
N LYS A 31 10.89 -3.60 -17.10
CA LYS A 31 11.51 -4.95 -17.07
C LYS A 31 10.53 -6.07 -17.42
N CYS A 32 9.28 -5.91 -17.07
CA CYS A 32 8.20 -6.88 -17.25
C CYS A 32 6.99 -6.19 -17.91
N PRO A 33 6.99 -5.96 -19.24
CA PRO A 33 5.92 -5.20 -19.89
C PRO A 33 4.52 -5.80 -19.75
N LYS A 34 4.42 -7.10 -19.46
CA LYS A 34 3.16 -7.80 -19.20
C LYS A 34 2.73 -7.80 -17.73
N ALA A 35 3.52 -7.20 -16.83
CA ALA A 35 3.16 -7.14 -15.42
C ALA A 35 1.89 -6.30 -15.22
N LYS A 36 1.01 -6.79 -14.37
CA LYS A 36 -0.14 -6.02 -13.87
C LYS A 36 0.22 -5.41 -12.51
N ILE A 37 0.04 -4.11 -12.41
CA ILE A 37 0.34 -3.35 -11.21
C ILE A 37 -0.95 -2.72 -10.69
N LEU A 38 -1.25 -2.94 -9.42
CA LEU A 38 -2.35 -2.31 -8.71
C LEU A 38 -1.81 -1.54 -7.52
N PHE A 39 -2.15 -0.26 -7.44
CA PHE A 39 -1.86 0.54 -6.25
C PHE A 39 -2.99 0.42 -5.22
N VAL A 40 -2.61 0.50 -3.95
CA VAL A 40 -3.55 0.62 -2.83
C VAL A 40 -3.11 1.80 -1.98
N GLY A 41 -3.98 2.79 -1.84
CA GLY A 41 -3.73 4.04 -1.13
C GLY A 41 -4.83 4.38 -0.13
N ALA A 42 -4.71 5.51 0.53
CA ALA A 42 -5.73 6.02 1.44
C ALA A 42 -6.70 6.95 0.71
N GLU A 43 -7.99 6.74 0.91
CA GLU A 43 -9.03 7.59 0.34
C GLU A 43 -8.84 9.06 0.74
N GLY A 44 -9.13 9.97 -0.19
CA GLY A 44 -9.03 11.41 0.03
C GLY A 44 -7.60 11.94 0.13
N ARG A 45 -6.60 11.14 -0.18
CA ARG A 45 -5.18 11.54 -0.21
C ARG A 45 -4.70 11.74 -1.64
N MET A 46 -3.55 12.38 -1.76
CA MET A 46 -3.01 12.80 -3.06
C MET A 46 -2.67 11.63 -3.99
N GLU A 47 -2.39 10.45 -3.47
CA GLU A 47 -2.17 9.26 -4.28
C GLU A 47 -3.36 8.89 -5.16
N MET A 48 -4.58 9.16 -4.71
CA MET A 48 -5.81 8.89 -5.47
C MET A 48 -5.90 9.69 -6.77
N GLN A 49 -5.14 10.79 -6.88
CA GLN A 49 -5.03 11.62 -8.10
C GLN A 49 -3.70 11.38 -8.82
N ARG A 50 -2.60 11.30 -8.07
CA ARG A 50 -1.25 11.20 -8.65
C ARG A 50 -0.96 9.87 -9.31
N VAL A 51 -1.45 8.77 -8.74
CA VAL A 51 -1.23 7.43 -9.30
C VAL A 51 -1.96 7.25 -10.63
N PRO A 52 -3.27 7.58 -10.75
CA PRO A 52 -3.94 7.56 -12.06
C PRO A 52 -3.29 8.49 -13.10
N ALA A 53 -2.83 9.67 -12.68
CA ALA A 53 -2.11 10.59 -13.57
C ALA A 53 -0.79 9.99 -14.11
N ALA A 54 -0.19 9.07 -13.37
CA ALA A 54 0.99 8.32 -13.80
C ALA A 54 0.66 7.07 -14.66
N GLY A 55 -0.63 6.81 -14.92
CA GLY A 55 -1.08 5.71 -15.77
C GLY A 55 -1.38 4.39 -15.04
N TYR A 56 -1.47 4.40 -13.71
CA TYR A 56 -1.73 3.18 -12.91
C TYR A 56 -3.11 3.19 -12.28
N LYS A 57 -3.65 2.00 -12.07
CA LYS A 57 -4.90 1.79 -11.32
C LYS A 57 -4.63 1.86 -9.82
N ILE A 58 -5.57 2.43 -9.07
CA ILE A 58 -5.51 2.53 -7.61
C ILE A 58 -6.85 2.17 -6.97
N LYS A 59 -6.78 1.49 -5.83
CA LYS A 59 -7.90 1.27 -4.92
C LYS A 59 -7.65 2.04 -3.63
N GLY A 60 -8.68 2.69 -3.09
CA GLY A 60 -8.60 3.44 -1.84
C GLY A 60 -9.07 2.63 -0.65
N LEU A 61 -8.37 2.81 0.48
CA LEU A 61 -8.79 2.31 1.79
C LEU A 61 -9.29 3.48 2.65
N PRO A 62 -10.35 3.30 3.46
CA PRO A 62 -10.87 4.36 4.33
C PRO A 62 -10.00 4.59 5.58
N ILE A 63 -8.71 4.34 5.50
CA ILE A 63 -7.77 4.41 6.59
C ILE A 63 -7.39 5.86 6.92
N LYS A 64 -7.31 6.17 8.21
CA LYS A 64 -6.83 7.46 8.73
C LYS A 64 -5.79 7.23 9.82
N GLY A 65 -4.93 8.23 10.00
CA GLY A 65 -3.96 8.25 11.10
C GLY A 65 -4.62 8.53 12.47
N PHE A 66 -3.96 8.11 13.53
CA PHE A 66 -4.38 8.40 14.91
C PHE A 66 -4.28 9.89 15.21
N ASN A 67 -5.29 10.42 15.89
CA ASN A 67 -5.28 11.79 16.39
C ASN A 67 -4.65 11.81 17.80
N ARG A 68 -3.50 12.45 17.92
CA ARG A 68 -2.77 12.56 19.20
C ARG A 68 -3.45 13.49 20.20
N ALA A 69 -4.25 14.46 19.73
CA ALA A 69 -4.89 15.45 20.56
C ALA A 69 -6.27 15.03 21.10
N ASN A 70 -6.97 14.11 20.44
CA ASN A 70 -8.33 13.72 20.83
C ASN A 70 -8.52 12.21 20.79
N LYS A 71 -8.49 11.57 21.97
CA LYS A 71 -8.64 10.11 22.12
C LYS A 71 -10.01 9.58 21.68
N LEU A 72 -11.08 10.37 21.78
CA LEU A 72 -12.43 9.96 21.33
C LEU A 72 -12.52 9.78 19.81
N LYS A 73 -11.74 10.55 19.03
CA LYS A 73 -11.64 10.39 17.58
C LYS A 73 -10.93 9.08 17.18
N ASN A 74 -10.17 8.47 18.08
CA ASN A 74 -9.44 7.23 17.81
C ASN A 74 -10.36 6.00 17.73
N ILE A 75 -11.56 6.04 18.31
CA ILE A 75 -12.56 4.95 18.14
C ILE A 75 -12.99 4.86 16.68
N SER A 76 -13.30 6.01 16.04
CA SER A 76 -13.59 6.08 14.61
C SER A 76 -12.42 5.61 13.76
N VAL A 77 -11.19 5.93 14.15
CA VAL A 77 -9.95 5.47 13.48
C VAL A 77 -9.79 3.96 13.57
N LEU A 78 -10.08 3.34 14.72
CA LEU A 78 -10.04 1.88 14.90
C LEU A 78 -11.09 1.19 14.03
N CYS A 79 -12.32 1.71 13.95
CA CYS A 79 -13.35 1.18 13.05
C CYS A 79 -12.93 1.28 11.58
N LYS A 80 -12.31 2.39 11.18
CA LYS A 80 -11.79 2.58 9.82
C LYS A 80 -10.61 1.67 9.52
N LEU A 81 -9.73 1.42 10.50
CA LEU A 81 -8.66 0.45 10.37
C LEU A 81 -9.21 -0.95 10.11
N TRP A 82 -10.19 -1.38 10.89
CA TRP A 82 -10.82 -2.70 10.71
C TRP A 82 -11.49 -2.84 9.34
N LYS A 83 -12.24 -1.83 8.90
CA LYS A 83 -12.83 -1.79 7.56
C LYS A 83 -11.76 -1.82 6.48
N SER A 84 -10.66 -1.09 6.66
CA SER A 84 -9.54 -1.05 5.73
C SER A 84 -8.84 -2.41 5.61
N LEU A 85 -8.64 -3.12 6.72
CA LEU A 85 -8.07 -4.48 6.70
C LEU A 85 -8.97 -5.44 5.93
N ARG A 86 -10.28 -5.40 6.14
CA ARG A 86 -11.23 -6.24 5.40
C ARG A 86 -11.26 -5.91 3.92
N LEU A 87 -11.28 -4.63 3.58
CA LEU A 87 -11.26 -4.18 2.19
C LEU A 87 -9.93 -4.52 1.51
N ALA A 88 -8.80 -4.32 2.20
CA ALA A 88 -7.49 -4.72 1.69
C ALA A 88 -7.46 -6.23 1.39
N ARG A 89 -7.94 -7.05 2.31
CA ARG A 89 -8.04 -8.51 2.10
C ARG A 89 -8.87 -8.87 0.87
N LYS A 90 -10.01 -8.19 0.67
CA LYS A 90 -10.84 -8.39 -0.53
C LYS A 90 -10.08 -7.99 -1.81
N ILE A 91 -9.47 -6.83 -1.83
CA ILE A 91 -8.67 -6.34 -2.97
C ILE A 91 -7.55 -7.32 -3.31
N ILE A 92 -6.83 -7.82 -2.30
CA ILE A 92 -5.73 -8.76 -2.47
C ILE A 92 -6.26 -10.08 -3.06
N LYS A 93 -7.36 -10.62 -2.57
CA LYS A 93 -7.97 -11.83 -3.09
C LYS A 93 -8.42 -11.68 -4.54
N ASP A 94 -9.08 -10.58 -4.86
CA ASP A 94 -9.60 -10.31 -6.20
C ASP A 94 -8.46 -10.11 -7.21
N PHE A 95 -7.39 -9.44 -6.83
CA PHE A 95 -6.24 -9.17 -7.69
C PHE A 95 -5.25 -10.34 -7.76
N ASN A 96 -5.14 -11.12 -6.68
CA ASN A 96 -4.25 -12.28 -6.56
C ASN A 96 -2.78 -11.97 -6.91
N PRO A 97 -2.10 -11.07 -6.17
CA PRO A 97 -0.72 -10.68 -6.46
C PRO A 97 0.27 -11.78 -6.07
N GLN A 98 1.41 -11.85 -6.76
CA GLN A 98 2.54 -12.69 -6.37
C GLN A 98 3.50 -12.00 -5.40
N VAL A 99 3.49 -10.67 -5.36
CA VAL A 99 4.31 -9.88 -4.44
C VAL A 99 3.61 -8.56 -4.10
N ALA A 100 3.89 -8.05 -2.90
CA ALA A 100 3.44 -6.74 -2.46
C ALA A 100 4.63 -5.87 -2.05
N VAL A 101 4.59 -4.61 -2.47
CA VAL A 101 5.61 -3.61 -2.13
C VAL A 101 4.96 -2.49 -1.32
N GLY A 102 5.51 -2.20 -0.16
CA GLY A 102 5.10 -1.08 0.69
C GLY A 102 6.15 0.03 0.71
N VAL A 103 5.70 1.26 0.50
CA VAL A 103 6.59 2.44 0.48
C VAL A 103 6.37 3.37 1.65
N GLY A 104 5.55 2.97 2.61
CA GLY A 104 5.23 3.76 3.80
C GLY A 104 3.84 4.38 3.78
N GLY A 105 3.41 4.89 4.92
CA GLY A 105 2.07 5.41 5.14
C GLY A 105 1.09 4.34 5.66
N TYR A 106 -0.07 4.80 6.13
CA TYR A 106 -1.04 3.92 6.79
C TYR A 106 -1.64 2.85 5.87
N ALA A 107 -1.87 3.20 4.60
CA ALA A 107 -2.39 2.24 3.62
C ALA A 107 -1.41 1.07 3.38
N SER A 108 -0.10 1.36 3.35
CA SER A 108 0.95 0.36 3.27
C SER A 108 0.88 -0.63 4.44
N GLY A 109 0.67 -0.11 5.68
CA GLY A 109 0.52 -0.94 6.86
C GLY A 109 -0.60 -1.96 6.74
N ALA A 110 -1.80 -1.52 6.41
CA ALA A 110 -2.97 -2.38 6.28
C ALA A 110 -2.80 -3.40 5.13
N THR A 111 -2.33 -2.96 3.98
CA THR A 111 -2.18 -3.79 2.79
C THR A 111 -1.13 -4.88 2.99
N LEU A 112 0.07 -4.52 3.44
CA LEU A 112 1.15 -5.50 3.62
C LEU A 112 0.88 -6.44 4.80
N TYR A 113 0.22 -5.96 5.85
CA TYR A 113 -0.21 -6.83 6.94
C TYR A 113 -1.12 -7.96 6.43
N GLU A 114 -2.14 -7.62 5.62
CA GLU A 114 -3.03 -8.64 5.06
C GLU A 114 -2.31 -9.53 4.02
N CYS A 115 -1.44 -8.97 3.18
CA CYS A 115 -0.61 -9.77 2.26
C CYS A 115 0.23 -10.80 3.02
N SER A 116 0.92 -10.37 4.08
CA SER A 116 1.76 -11.27 4.88
C SER A 116 0.96 -12.39 5.55
N LYS A 117 -0.26 -12.11 6.02
CA LYS A 117 -1.16 -13.14 6.58
C LYS A 117 -1.63 -14.15 5.53
N MET A 118 -1.68 -13.75 4.28
CA MET A 118 -2.07 -14.60 3.16
C MET A 118 -0.89 -15.33 2.50
N GLY A 119 0.31 -15.21 3.08
CA GLY A 119 1.51 -15.86 2.57
C GLY A 119 2.11 -15.20 1.33
N ILE A 120 1.68 -13.99 0.99
CA ILE A 120 2.22 -13.24 -0.14
C ILE A 120 3.52 -12.56 0.29
N PRO A 121 4.63 -12.77 -0.44
CA PRO A 121 5.90 -12.10 -0.17
C PRO A 121 5.75 -10.58 -0.15
N CYS A 122 6.28 -9.95 0.87
CA CYS A 122 6.20 -8.51 1.08
C CYS A 122 7.60 -7.90 1.10
N LEU A 123 7.75 -6.79 0.38
CA LEU A 123 8.93 -5.96 0.38
C LEU A 123 8.56 -4.57 0.88
N ILE A 124 9.36 -4.02 1.79
CA ILE A 124 9.22 -2.64 2.24
C ILE A 124 10.37 -1.80 1.73
N GLN A 125 10.06 -0.59 1.28
CA GLN A 125 11.04 0.40 0.87
C GLN A 125 10.96 1.60 1.81
N GLU A 126 12.10 2.08 2.25
CA GLU A 126 12.24 3.28 3.06
C GLU A 126 13.18 4.26 2.35
N GLN A 127 12.68 5.44 2.06
CA GLN A 127 13.43 6.51 1.39
C GLN A 127 14.11 7.45 2.38
N ASN A 128 13.74 7.40 3.66
CA ASN A 128 14.32 8.25 4.69
C ASN A 128 15.43 7.51 5.44
N SER A 129 16.38 8.24 5.98
CA SER A 129 17.41 7.67 6.85
C SER A 129 16.86 7.11 8.18
N TYR A 130 15.61 7.40 8.50
CA TYR A 130 14.91 6.90 9.68
C TYR A 130 13.56 6.30 9.29
N ALA A 131 13.40 5.02 9.59
CA ALA A 131 12.19 4.30 9.22
C ALA A 131 10.94 4.82 9.96
N GLY A 132 9.87 5.02 9.21
CA GLY A 132 8.56 5.36 9.76
C GLY A 132 7.97 4.22 10.61
N VAL A 133 6.99 4.55 11.46
CA VAL A 133 6.35 3.58 12.37
C VAL A 133 5.77 2.40 11.60
N THR A 134 5.12 2.63 10.49
CA THR A 134 4.53 1.57 9.65
C THR A 134 5.59 0.58 9.18
N ASN A 135 6.70 1.06 8.62
CA ASN A 135 7.78 0.20 8.15
C ASN A 135 8.45 -0.57 9.31
N LYS A 136 8.61 0.04 10.47
CA LYS A 136 9.12 -0.65 11.67
C LYS A 136 8.22 -1.81 12.11
N LEU A 137 6.90 -1.61 12.08
CA LEU A 137 5.93 -2.65 12.44
C LEU A 137 5.89 -3.79 11.41
N LEU A 138 6.07 -3.47 10.14
CA LEU A 138 6.08 -4.45 9.05
C LEU A 138 7.40 -5.21 8.89
N ALA A 139 8.51 -4.70 9.43
CA ALA A 139 9.85 -5.23 9.22
C ALA A 139 9.98 -6.72 9.54
N LYS A 140 9.27 -7.21 10.55
CA LYS A 140 9.27 -8.63 10.93
C LYS A 140 8.45 -9.53 9.99
N ARG A 141 7.66 -8.94 9.09
CA ARG A 141 6.77 -9.64 8.16
C ARG A 141 7.18 -9.53 6.70
N ALA A 142 8.10 -8.63 6.43
CA ALA A 142 8.60 -8.35 5.08
C ALA A 142 9.95 -9.03 4.81
#